data_ec033db89b186290df08136768d2f859
#
_entry.id   ec033db89b186290df08136768d2f859
#
_cell.length_a   1.000
_cell.length_b   1.000
_cell.length_c   1.000
_cell.angle_alpha   90.00
_cell.angle_beta   90.00
_cell.angle_gamma   90.00
#
_symmetry.space_group_name_H-M   'P 1'
#
loop_
_entity.id
_entity.type
_entity.pdbx_description
1 polymer ?
#
loop_
_entity_poly.entity_id
_entity_poly.type
_entity_poly.pdbx_seq_one_letter_code
_entity_poly.pdbx_strand_id
1 'polypeptide(L)'
;IITELHYIASGNYDHRIPFELSGDLSRIVTSINGLVDSTVAAIEEERRIEQSKDELITNVSHDIRTPLTSIIGYLGLIEDRQYRSEEDLLKYTHTAYVKAKQMTSLVEDLFEYTKIRQPGVPIHTMNFDMVQLLEQLAIEFELEASRKGIDIQVVTSAPQLLMDGDTDKLVRVFNNLITNALKYGKGATLILIEIE
;
A
#
# COMPACT_ATOMS: atom_id res chain seq x y z
N ILE A 1 -11.66 -28.71 35.79
CA ILE A 1 -10.77 -27.56 35.51
C ILE A 1 -9.39 -28.04 35.02
N ILE A 2 -8.67 -28.89 35.79
CA ILE A 2 -7.32 -29.34 35.40
C ILE A 2 -7.33 -30.09 34.07
N THR A 3 -8.33 -30.94 33.83
CA THR A 3 -8.50 -31.68 32.57
C THR A 3 -8.77 -30.73 31.40
N GLU A 4 -9.63 -29.72 31.58
CA GLU A 4 -9.95 -28.72 30.58
C GLU A 4 -8.74 -27.82 30.26
N LEU A 5 -7.98 -27.45 31.29
CA LEU A 5 -6.73 -26.71 31.13
C LEU A 5 -5.69 -27.51 30.30
N HIS A 6 -5.57 -28.80 30.57
CA HIS A 6 -4.67 -29.68 29.82
C HIS A 6 -5.09 -29.82 28.37
N TYR A 7 -6.41 -29.88 28.12
CA TYR A 7 -6.98 -29.96 26.78
C TYR A 7 -6.72 -28.65 25.98
N ILE A 8 -6.92 -27.50 26.61
CA ILE A 8 -6.59 -26.22 26.02
C ILE A 8 -5.07 -26.09 25.75
N ALA A 9 -4.24 -26.45 26.74
CA ALA A 9 -2.78 -26.39 26.63
C ALA A 9 -2.20 -27.30 25.56
N SER A 10 -2.92 -28.36 25.16
CA SER A 10 -2.54 -29.22 24.04
C SER A 10 -2.90 -28.66 22.66
N GLY A 11 -3.32 -27.39 22.58
CA GLY A 11 -3.57 -26.68 21.31
C GLY A 11 -5.04 -26.55 20.92
N ASN A 12 -5.98 -27.01 21.76
CA ASN A 12 -7.40 -26.92 21.49
C ASN A 12 -7.97 -25.56 21.95
N TYR A 13 -7.56 -24.49 21.32
CA TYR A 13 -7.90 -23.11 21.69
C TYR A 13 -9.36 -22.72 21.42
N ASP A 14 -10.14 -23.54 20.70
CA ASP A 14 -11.59 -23.30 20.50
C ASP A 14 -12.39 -23.71 21.75
N HIS A 15 -11.77 -24.45 22.67
CA HIS A 15 -12.41 -24.90 23.88
C HIS A 15 -12.37 -23.82 24.97
N ARG A 16 -13.46 -23.73 25.74
CA ARG A 16 -13.58 -22.86 26.93
C ARG A 16 -13.96 -23.70 28.12
N ILE A 17 -13.52 -23.28 29.30
CA ILE A 17 -13.92 -23.94 30.55
C ILE A 17 -15.37 -23.58 30.84
N PRO A 18 -16.31 -24.57 30.81
CA PRO A 18 -17.75 -24.28 30.83
C PRO A 18 -18.34 -24.14 32.23
N PHE A 19 -17.51 -24.17 33.28
CA PHE A 19 -18.00 -24.22 34.67
C PHE A 19 -18.31 -22.83 35.21
N GLU A 20 -19.54 -22.63 35.67
CA GLU A 20 -19.92 -21.54 36.54
C GLU A 20 -19.50 -21.87 37.96
N LEU A 21 -18.46 -21.25 38.42
CA LEU A 21 -17.90 -21.39 39.78
C LEU A 21 -18.22 -20.12 40.57
N SER A 22 -18.28 -20.23 41.91
CA SER A 22 -18.44 -19.08 42.78
C SER A 22 -17.12 -18.67 43.43
N GLY A 23 -16.99 -17.36 43.74
CA GLY A 23 -15.84 -16.82 44.40
C GLY A 23 -14.57 -16.75 43.58
N ASP A 24 -13.42 -16.97 44.18
CA ASP A 24 -12.12 -16.80 43.54
C ASP A 24 -11.85 -17.75 42.37
N LEU A 25 -12.45 -18.95 42.40
CA LEU A 25 -12.34 -19.91 41.30
C LEU A 25 -13.04 -19.43 40.01
N SER A 26 -14.15 -18.70 40.16
CA SER A 26 -14.82 -18.06 39.00
C SER A 26 -13.92 -17.04 38.32
N ARG A 27 -13.21 -16.23 39.11
CA ARG A 27 -12.26 -15.22 38.58
C ARG A 27 -11.11 -15.88 37.82
N ILE A 28 -10.61 -17.02 38.32
CA ILE A 28 -9.54 -17.78 37.65
C ILE A 28 -10.03 -18.32 36.31
N VAL A 29 -11.22 -18.94 36.26
CA VAL A 29 -11.79 -19.46 34.99
C VAL A 29 -12.02 -18.34 33.98
N THR A 30 -12.57 -17.20 34.40
CA THR A 30 -12.74 -16.02 33.55
C THR A 30 -11.40 -15.52 32.99
N SER A 31 -10.37 -15.44 33.84
CA SER A 31 -9.03 -15.02 33.41
C SER A 31 -8.42 -16.00 32.41
N ILE A 32 -8.58 -17.31 32.62
CA ILE A 32 -8.08 -18.34 31.70
C ILE A 32 -8.80 -18.26 30.36
N ASN A 33 -10.14 -18.18 30.35
CA ASN A 33 -10.89 -18.05 29.11
C ASN A 33 -10.49 -16.75 28.37
N GLY A 34 -10.27 -15.65 29.09
CA GLY A 34 -9.76 -14.40 28.50
C GLY A 34 -8.36 -14.53 27.89
N LEU A 35 -7.45 -15.31 28.52
CA LEU A 35 -6.15 -15.63 27.95
C LEU A 35 -6.28 -16.46 26.67
N VAL A 36 -7.18 -17.44 26.66
CA VAL A 36 -7.44 -18.25 25.47
C VAL A 36 -7.99 -17.37 24.32
N ASP A 37 -8.94 -16.47 24.63
CA ASP A 37 -9.47 -15.52 23.63
C ASP A 37 -8.35 -14.63 23.05
N SER A 38 -7.48 -14.11 23.89
CA SER A 38 -6.33 -13.31 23.47
C SER A 38 -5.35 -14.10 22.62
N THR A 39 -5.12 -15.39 22.96
CA THR A 39 -4.22 -16.28 22.21
C THR A 39 -4.81 -16.58 20.83
N VAL A 40 -6.10 -16.90 20.75
CA VAL A 40 -6.80 -17.13 19.47
C VAL A 40 -6.70 -15.90 18.59
N ALA A 41 -7.01 -14.72 19.14
CA ALA A 41 -6.93 -13.47 18.39
C ALA A 41 -5.50 -13.19 17.87
N ALA A 42 -4.46 -13.49 18.68
CA ALA A 42 -3.08 -13.33 18.25
C ALA A 42 -2.69 -14.31 17.11
N ILE A 43 -3.13 -15.57 17.20
CA ILE A 43 -2.90 -16.59 16.16
C ILE A 43 -3.62 -16.21 14.85
N GLU A 44 -4.85 -15.73 14.93
CA GLU A 44 -5.61 -15.29 13.77
C GLU A 44 -4.95 -14.08 13.09
N GLU A 45 -4.47 -13.13 13.88
CA GLU A 45 -3.75 -11.96 13.36
C GLU A 45 -2.42 -12.37 12.70
N GLU A 46 -1.65 -13.29 13.32
CA GLU A 46 -0.42 -13.83 12.73
C GLU A 46 -0.69 -14.51 11.38
N ARG A 47 -1.73 -15.35 11.30
CA ARG A 47 -2.15 -15.99 10.04
C ARG A 47 -2.55 -14.97 8.97
N ARG A 48 -3.27 -13.91 9.36
CA ARG A 48 -3.65 -12.83 8.45
C ARG A 48 -2.43 -12.11 7.89
N ILE A 49 -1.45 -11.83 8.76
CA ILE A 49 -0.19 -11.19 8.35
C ILE A 49 0.58 -12.09 7.38
N GLU A 50 0.65 -13.40 7.66
CA GLU A 50 1.34 -14.37 6.80
C GLU A 50 0.66 -14.49 5.43
N GLN A 51 -0.66 -14.63 5.39
CA GLN A 51 -1.43 -14.65 4.14
C GLN A 51 -1.23 -13.36 3.33
N SER A 52 -1.32 -12.20 3.98
CA SER A 52 -1.09 -10.90 3.32
C SER A 52 0.31 -10.79 2.73
N LYS A 53 1.32 -11.35 3.40
CA LYS A 53 2.70 -11.42 2.90
C LYS A 53 2.82 -12.29 1.66
N ASP A 54 2.20 -13.48 1.66
CA ASP A 54 2.24 -14.41 0.54
C ASP A 54 1.49 -13.86 -0.69
N GLU A 55 0.33 -13.24 -0.46
CA GLU A 55 -0.40 -12.53 -1.52
C GLU A 55 0.43 -11.38 -2.13
N LEU A 56 1.11 -10.59 -1.28
CA LEU A 56 1.98 -9.52 -1.74
C LEU A 56 3.11 -10.07 -2.62
N ILE A 57 3.83 -11.12 -2.17
CA ILE A 57 4.93 -11.73 -2.93
C ILE A 57 4.43 -12.24 -4.28
N THR A 58 3.27 -12.88 -4.30
CA THR A 58 2.65 -13.41 -5.52
C THR A 58 2.29 -12.27 -6.49
N ASN A 59 1.61 -11.24 -6.00
CA ASN A 59 1.18 -10.11 -6.81
C ASN A 59 2.39 -9.33 -7.36
N VAL A 60 3.37 -9.01 -6.52
CA VAL A 60 4.60 -8.33 -6.93
C VAL A 60 5.37 -9.14 -7.98
N SER A 61 5.45 -10.47 -7.80
CA SER A 61 6.12 -11.35 -8.77
C SER A 61 5.43 -11.32 -10.14
N HIS A 62 4.09 -11.29 -10.16
CA HIS A 62 3.31 -11.16 -11.39
C HIS A 62 3.52 -9.78 -12.04
N ASP A 63 3.46 -8.72 -11.24
CA ASP A 63 3.55 -7.34 -11.72
C ASP A 63 4.96 -6.96 -12.21
N ILE A 64 6.00 -7.64 -11.72
CA ILE A 64 7.37 -7.54 -12.23
C ILE A 64 7.52 -8.37 -13.52
N ARG A 65 6.95 -9.57 -13.59
CA ARG A 65 7.09 -10.46 -14.75
C ARG A 65 6.54 -9.85 -16.02
N THR A 66 5.40 -9.17 -15.95
CA THR A 66 4.71 -8.58 -17.10
C THR A 66 5.55 -7.53 -17.83
N PRO A 67 6.07 -6.45 -17.19
CA PRO A 67 6.94 -5.49 -17.84
C PRO A 67 8.27 -6.11 -18.27
N LEU A 68 8.83 -7.03 -17.50
CA LEU A 68 10.08 -7.71 -17.83
C LEU A 68 9.96 -8.52 -19.14
N THR A 69 8.87 -9.29 -19.30
CA THR A 69 8.60 -10.03 -20.53
C THR A 69 8.47 -9.08 -21.72
N SER A 70 7.82 -7.93 -21.54
CA SER A 70 7.70 -6.92 -22.60
C SER A 70 9.06 -6.33 -22.97
N ILE A 71 9.92 -6.01 -21.98
CA ILE A 71 11.26 -5.50 -22.22
C ILE A 71 12.07 -6.49 -23.05
N ILE A 72 12.12 -7.76 -22.58
CA ILE A 72 12.84 -8.83 -23.27
C ILE A 72 12.30 -9.01 -24.70
N GLY A 73 10.97 -9.01 -24.89
CA GLY A 73 10.37 -9.14 -26.21
C GLY A 73 10.76 -8.02 -27.16
N TYR A 74 10.66 -6.75 -26.76
CA TYR A 74 11.03 -5.63 -27.62
C TYR A 74 12.52 -5.55 -27.90
N LEU A 75 13.37 -5.83 -26.91
CA LEU A 75 14.82 -5.89 -27.10
C LEU A 75 15.20 -7.07 -28.02
N GLY A 76 14.53 -8.24 -27.89
CA GLY A 76 14.73 -9.37 -28.77
C GLY A 76 14.39 -9.05 -30.23
N LEU A 77 13.26 -8.35 -30.47
CA LEU A 77 12.92 -7.87 -31.83
C LEU A 77 13.99 -6.95 -32.40
N ILE A 78 14.63 -6.13 -31.58
CA ILE A 78 15.73 -5.26 -32.00
C ILE A 78 16.98 -6.08 -32.29
N GLU A 79 17.36 -7.00 -31.39
CA GLU A 79 18.54 -7.87 -31.54
C GLU A 79 18.48 -8.72 -32.79
N ASP A 80 17.30 -9.32 -33.03
CA ASP A 80 17.02 -10.16 -34.22
C ASP A 80 16.80 -9.35 -35.50
N ARG A 81 16.93 -8.01 -35.45
CA ARG A 81 16.67 -7.06 -36.56
C ARG A 81 15.27 -7.22 -37.18
N GLN A 82 14.27 -7.54 -36.35
CA GLN A 82 12.86 -7.70 -36.78
C GLN A 82 12.10 -6.36 -36.74
N TYR A 83 12.72 -5.28 -37.24
CA TYR A 83 12.11 -3.97 -37.44
C TYR A 83 12.19 -3.60 -38.92
N ARG A 84 11.17 -2.89 -39.43
CA ARG A 84 11.03 -2.53 -40.85
C ARG A 84 11.50 -1.11 -41.15
N SER A 85 11.59 -0.27 -40.12
CA SER A 85 11.95 1.14 -40.21
C SER A 85 12.67 1.63 -38.98
N GLU A 86 13.33 2.77 -39.08
CA GLU A 86 13.92 3.46 -37.91
C GLU A 86 12.81 3.87 -36.92
N GLU A 87 11.61 4.16 -37.38
CA GLU A 87 10.46 4.47 -36.54
C GLU A 87 10.06 3.26 -35.67
N ASP A 88 10.05 2.05 -36.22
CA ASP A 88 9.80 0.81 -35.48
C ASP A 88 10.87 0.61 -34.40
N LEU A 89 12.15 0.83 -34.75
CA LEU A 89 13.27 0.72 -33.82
C LEU A 89 13.12 1.68 -32.64
N LEU A 90 12.82 2.94 -32.92
CA LEU A 90 12.57 3.96 -31.90
C LEU A 90 11.38 3.60 -31.01
N LYS A 91 10.29 3.12 -31.62
CA LYS A 91 9.09 2.68 -30.91
C LYS A 91 9.39 1.50 -29.95
N TYR A 92 10.13 0.48 -30.41
CA TYR A 92 10.49 -0.67 -29.58
C TYR A 92 11.39 -0.26 -28.43
N THR A 93 12.41 0.57 -28.71
CA THR A 93 13.32 1.11 -27.69
C THR A 93 12.56 1.94 -26.65
N HIS A 94 11.68 2.85 -27.11
CA HIS A 94 10.86 3.66 -26.20
C HIS A 94 9.93 2.81 -25.35
N THR A 95 9.30 1.79 -25.93
CA THR A 95 8.40 0.89 -25.19
C THR A 95 9.19 0.12 -24.12
N ALA A 96 10.35 -0.43 -24.46
CA ALA A 96 11.22 -1.12 -23.51
C ALA A 96 11.65 -0.18 -22.37
N TYR A 97 12.04 1.07 -22.68
CA TYR A 97 12.41 2.08 -21.70
C TYR A 97 11.25 2.42 -20.74
N VAL A 98 10.04 2.65 -21.26
CA VAL A 98 8.86 2.95 -20.43
C VAL A 98 8.55 1.77 -19.48
N LYS A 99 8.67 0.53 -19.97
CA LYS A 99 8.45 -0.67 -19.16
C LYS A 99 9.53 -0.83 -18.09
N ALA A 100 10.78 -0.50 -18.38
CA ALA A 100 11.86 -0.50 -17.40
C ALA A 100 11.61 0.54 -16.29
N LYS A 101 11.16 1.75 -16.65
CA LYS A 101 10.76 2.77 -15.65
C LYS A 101 9.60 2.30 -14.75
N GLN A 102 8.59 1.66 -15.32
CA GLN A 102 7.49 1.08 -14.54
C GLN A 102 8.00 0.04 -13.54
N MET A 103 8.96 -0.81 -13.95
CA MET A 103 9.56 -1.81 -13.07
C MET A 103 10.38 -1.17 -11.94
N THR A 104 11.13 -0.11 -12.22
CA THR A 104 11.85 0.66 -11.19
C THR A 104 10.87 1.18 -10.12
N SER A 105 9.77 1.80 -10.54
CA SER A 105 8.74 2.30 -9.60
C SER A 105 8.14 1.19 -8.75
N LEU A 106 7.86 0.01 -9.32
CA LEU A 106 7.34 -1.15 -8.54
C LEU A 106 8.34 -1.62 -7.48
N VAL A 107 9.63 -1.64 -7.82
CA VAL A 107 10.69 -2.02 -6.87
C VAL A 107 10.81 -0.98 -5.76
N GLU A 108 10.77 0.30 -6.08
CA GLU A 108 10.79 1.40 -5.09
C GLU A 108 9.59 1.32 -4.15
N ASP A 109 8.39 1.06 -4.66
CA ASP A 109 7.18 0.88 -3.85
C ASP A 109 7.28 -0.33 -2.92
N LEU A 110 7.87 -1.44 -3.39
CA LEU A 110 8.12 -2.61 -2.56
C LEU A 110 9.12 -2.32 -1.43
N PHE A 111 10.22 -1.62 -1.72
CA PHE A 111 11.18 -1.20 -0.70
C PHE A 111 10.55 -0.31 0.37
N GLU A 112 9.75 0.67 -0.04
CA GLU A 112 9.04 1.53 0.90
C GLU A 112 8.02 0.74 1.75
N TYR A 113 7.27 -0.16 1.14
CA TYR A 113 6.36 -1.03 1.88
C TYR A 113 7.08 -1.82 2.97
N THR A 114 8.23 -2.43 2.63
CA THR A 114 9.03 -3.19 3.60
C THR A 114 9.61 -2.28 4.70
N LYS A 115 10.01 -1.05 4.35
CA LYS A 115 10.54 -0.07 5.28
C LYS A 115 9.49 0.42 6.27
N ILE A 116 8.28 0.74 5.81
CA ILE A 116 7.17 1.21 6.66
C ILE A 116 6.77 0.16 7.71
N ARG A 117 6.89 -1.12 7.38
CA ARG A 117 6.57 -2.23 8.30
C ARG A 117 7.64 -2.53 9.33
N GLN A 118 8.83 -1.97 9.21
CA GLN A 118 9.88 -2.15 10.22
C GLN A 118 9.55 -1.33 11.47
N PRO A 119 9.64 -1.91 12.67
CA PRO A 119 9.48 -1.14 13.90
C PRO A 119 10.60 -0.10 14.03
N GLY A 120 10.23 1.12 14.44
CA GLY A 120 11.21 2.17 14.71
C GLY A 120 11.66 2.98 13.47
N VAL A 121 10.94 2.92 12.36
CA VAL A 121 11.19 3.84 11.24
C VAL A 121 11.02 5.29 11.72
N PRO A 122 12.05 6.13 11.62
CA PRO A 122 11.94 7.51 12.05
C PRO A 122 10.94 8.27 11.17
N ILE A 123 10.04 9.00 11.82
CA ILE A 123 9.16 9.97 11.19
C ILE A 123 9.80 11.33 11.39
N HIS A 124 10.17 11.99 10.31
CA HIS A 124 10.77 13.33 10.36
C HIS A 124 9.68 14.38 10.32
N THR A 125 9.17 14.73 11.49
CA THR A 125 8.13 15.75 11.59
C THR A 125 8.72 17.16 11.50
N MET A 126 8.09 17.98 10.68
CA MET A 126 8.35 19.42 10.57
C MET A 126 7.03 20.18 10.51
N ASN A 127 7.07 21.46 10.90
CA ASN A 127 5.91 22.31 10.75
C ASN A 127 5.79 22.79 9.31
N PHE A 128 4.63 22.65 8.70
CA PHE A 128 4.37 23.04 7.31
C PHE A 128 2.91 23.43 7.11
N ASP A 129 2.63 24.05 5.98
CA ASP A 129 1.28 24.43 5.57
C ASP A 129 0.72 23.39 4.59
N MET A 130 -0.34 22.68 5.00
CA MET A 130 -0.99 21.65 4.19
C MET A 130 -1.66 22.23 2.94
N VAL A 131 -2.22 23.45 3.02
CA VAL A 131 -2.84 24.12 1.86
C VAL A 131 -1.79 24.33 0.79
N GLN A 132 -0.66 24.93 1.15
CA GLN A 132 0.44 25.19 0.23
C GLN A 132 1.01 23.89 -0.38
N LEU A 133 1.15 22.85 0.41
CA LEU A 133 1.64 21.54 -0.07
C LEU A 133 0.71 20.97 -1.14
N LEU A 134 -0.62 20.99 -0.90
CA LEU A 134 -1.60 20.44 -1.84
C LEU A 134 -1.75 21.28 -3.10
N GLU A 135 -1.67 22.61 -2.99
CA GLU A 135 -1.65 23.51 -4.14
C GLU A 135 -0.42 23.26 -5.03
N GLN A 136 0.77 23.07 -4.43
CA GLN A 136 1.97 22.74 -5.19
C GLN A 136 1.82 21.41 -5.94
N LEU A 137 1.28 20.38 -5.28
CA LEU A 137 1.02 19.10 -5.93
C LEU A 137 0.01 19.21 -7.05
N ALA A 138 -1.06 20.00 -6.88
CA ALA A 138 -2.02 20.23 -7.95
C ALA A 138 -1.37 20.86 -9.20
N ILE A 139 -0.48 21.82 -8.99
CA ILE A 139 0.30 22.46 -10.09
C ILE A 139 1.23 21.44 -10.77
N GLU A 140 1.91 20.57 -10.03
CA GLU A 140 2.79 19.55 -10.61
C GLU A 140 2.04 18.58 -11.55
N PHE A 141 0.79 18.24 -11.21
CA PHE A 141 -0.03 17.35 -12.01
C PHE A 141 -0.88 18.05 -13.09
N GLU A 142 -0.93 19.38 -13.12
CA GLU A 142 -1.80 20.13 -14.02
C GLU A 142 -1.60 19.78 -15.49
N LEU A 143 -0.34 19.64 -15.94
CA LEU A 143 -0.04 19.30 -17.34
C LEU A 143 -0.51 17.89 -17.71
N GLU A 144 -0.35 16.91 -16.82
CA GLU A 144 -0.80 15.53 -17.06
C GLU A 144 -2.32 15.45 -17.04
N ALA A 145 -2.96 16.11 -16.08
CA ALA A 145 -4.41 16.18 -15.96
C ALA A 145 -5.06 16.84 -17.17
N SER A 146 -4.52 17.99 -17.62
CA SER A 146 -4.99 18.71 -18.78
C SER A 146 -4.93 17.88 -20.06
N ARG A 147 -3.86 17.07 -20.26
CA ARG A 147 -3.77 16.13 -21.41
C ARG A 147 -4.86 15.07 -21.40
N LYS A 148 -5.43 14.77 -20.24
CA LYS A 148 -6.53 13.81 -20.05
C LYS A 148 -7.91 14.49 -20.01
N GLY A 149 -7.95 15.83 -20.13
CA GLY A 149 -9.19 16.60 -20.03
C GLY A 149 -9.75 16.65 -18.60
N ILE A 150 -8.87 16.52 -17.58
CA ILE A 150 -9.24 16.53 -16.16
C ILE A 150 -8.70 17.82 -15.55
N ASP A 151 -9.52 18.52 -14.78
CA ASP A 151 -9.14 19.66 -13.95
C ASP A 151 -8.80 19.20 -12.53
N ILE A 152 -7.84 19.85 -11.87
CA ILE A 152 -7.49 19.59 -10.47
C ILE A 152 -7.75 20.86 -9.68
N GLN A 153 -8.61 20.77 -8.69
CA GLN A 153 -8.97 21.90 -7.84
C GLN A 153 -8.70 21.59 -6.37
N VAL A 154 -8.06 22.54 -5.68
CA VAL A 154 -7.91 22.53 -4.22
C VAL A 154 -8.90 23.54 -3.65
N VAL A 155 -9.79 23.07 -2.80
CA VAL A 155 -10.79 23.90 -2.11
C VAL A 155 -10.53 23.84 -0.61
N THR A 156 -10.43 24.98 0.01
CA THR A 156 -10.17 25.10 1.45
C THR A 156 -11.09 26.13 2.10
N SER A 157 -11.51 25.84 3.33
CA SER A 157 -12.26 26.79 4.18
C SER A 157 -11.34 27.79 4.89
N ALA A 158 -10.04 27.50 4.98
CA ALA A 158 -9.04 28.33 5.63
C ALA A 158 -7.90 28.68 4.67
N PRO A 159 -7.37 29.92 4.70
CA PRO A 159 -6.28 30.32 3.81
C PRO A 159 -4.95 29.62 4.11
N GLN A 160 -4.82 29.01 5.27
CA GLN A 160 -3.62 28.33 5.75
C GLN A 160 -4.00 27.26 6.76
N LEU A 161 -3.34 26.11 6.69
CA LEU A 161 -3.48 25.02 7.67
C LEU A 161 -2.08 24.54 8.10
N LEU A 162 -1.60 25.10 9.22
CA LEU A 162 -0.31 24.69 9.79
C LEU A 162 -0.47 23.40 10.58
N MET A 163 0.40 22.44 10.30
CA MET A 163 0.44 21.17 11.03
C MET A 163 1.86 20.60 11.08
N ASP A 164 2.08 19.69 12.03
CA ASP A 164 3.32 18.95 12.17
C ASP A 164 3.19 17.58 11.49
N GLY A 165 4.10 17.27 10.59
CA GLY A 165 4.09 16.01 9.86
C GLY A 165 5.35 15.76 9.05
N ASP A 166 5.45 14.57 8.50
CA ASP A 166 6.51 14.18 7.56
C ASP A 166 6.06 14.53 6.14
N THR A 167 6.53 15.67 5.64
CA THR A 167 6.12 16.22 4.33
C THR A 167 6.47 15.27 3.20
N ASP A 168 7.61 14.58 3.24
CA ASP A 168 8.03 13.64 2.19
C ASP A 168 7.05 12.48 2.07
N LYS A 169 6.60 11.95 3.22
CA LYS A 169 5.61 10.87 3.25
C LYS A 169 4.23 11.33 2.81
N LEU A 170 3.82 12.53 3.21
CA LEU A 170 2.53 13.11 2.80
C LEU A 170 2.50 13.41 1.30
N VAL A 171 3.55 14.03 0.75
CA VAL A 171 3.71 14.22 -0.70
C VAL A 171 3.53 12.89 -1.44
N ARG A 172 4.16 11.82 -0.96
CA ARG A 172 4.03 10.50 -1.57
C ARG A 172 2.61 9.94 -1.50
N VAL A 173 1.91 10.13 -0.37
CA VAL A 173 0.50 9.72 -0.23
C VAL A 173 -0.37 10.43 -1.26
N PHE A 174 -0.27 11.77 -1.34
CA PHE A 174 -1.09 12.54 -2.26
C PHE A 174 -0.72 12.30 -3.73
N ASN A 175 0.56 12.13 -4.06
CA ASN A 175 1.01 11.73 -5.39
C ASN A 175 0.37 10.41 -5.82
N ASN A 176 0.34 9.42 -4.93
CA ASN A 176 -0.30 8.14 -5.20
C ASN A 176 -1.81 8.28 -5.42
N LEU A 177 -2.49 9.10 -4.60
CA LEU A 177 -3.93 9.34 -4.73
C LEU A 177 -4.26 10.07 -6.04
N ILE A 178 -3.55 11.15 -6.36
CA ILE A 178 -3.76 11.92 -7.61
C ILE A 178 -3.45 11.05 -8.83
N THR A 179 -2.33 10.32 -8.83
CA THR A 179 -1.96 9.41 -9.91
C THR A 179 -3.02 8.32 -10.11
N ASN A 180 -3.55 7.75 -9.02
CA ASN A 180 -4.62 6.77 -9.10
C ASN A 180 -5.91 7.38 -9.65
N ALA A 181 -6.28 8.59 -9.24
CA ALA A 181 -7.43 9.29 -9.78
C ALA A 181 -7.28 9.57 -11.28
N LEU A 182 -6.10 10.03 -11.72
CA LEU A 182 -5.79 10.26 -13.13
C LEU A 182 -5.76 8.98 -13.98
N LYS A 183 -5.37 7.84 -13.38
CA LYS A 183 -5.23 6.56 -14.08
C LYS A 183 -6.53 5.78 -14.17
N TYR A 184 -7.31 5.79 -13.10
CA TYR A 184 -8.49 4.95 -12.95
C TYR A 184 -9.82 5.71 -12.99
N GLY A 185 -9.81 7.03 -12.89
CA GLY A 185 -10.99 7.90 -12.96
C GLY A 185 -11.55 7.99 -14.38
N LYS A 186 -12.14 6.88 -14.87
CA LYS A 186 -12.72 6.84 -16.22
C LYS A 186 -13.90 7.81 -16.32
N GLY A 187 -13.79 8.77 -17.28
CA GLY A 187 -14.83 9.76 -17.52
C GLY A 187 -14.91 10.90 -16.50
N ALA A 188 -13.96 10.95 -15.55
CA ALA A 188 -13.83 12.08 -14.65
C ALA A 188 -13.31 13.31 -15.41
N THR A 189 -13.89 14.47 -15.11
CA THR A 189 -13.46 15.78 -15.63
C THR A 189 -12.85 16.65 -14.55
N LEU A 190 -12.96 16.24 -13.29
CA LEU A 190 -12.49 16.99 -12.12
C LEU A 190 -11.92 16.06 -11.05
N ILE A 191 -10.78 16.43 -10.49
CA ILE A 191 -10.25 15.93 -9.23
C ILE A 191 -10.36 17.07 -8.22
N LEU A 192 -11.20 16.88 -7.21
CA LEU A 192 -11.40 17.85 -6.14
C LEU A 192 -10.63 17.39 -4.89
N ILE A 193 -9.77 18.28 -4.37
CA ILE A 193 -9.06 18.09 -3.10
C ILE A 193 -9.67 19.10 -2.13
N GLU A 194 -10.40 18.62 -1.14
CA GLU A 194 -11.10 19.44 -0.16
C GLU A 194 -10.40 19.36 1.19
N ILE A 195 -10.19 20.53 1.80
CA ILE A 195 -9.56 20.69 3.12
C ILE A 195 -10.59 21.38 4.03
N GLU A 196 -11.07 20.63 5.01
CA GLU A 196 -12.01 21.11 6.04
C GLU A 196 -11.31 21.40 7.38
#